data_d362d4f0b22d1d2144d3bed62717bf9d
#
_entry.id   d362d4f0b22d1d2144d3bed62717bf9d
#
_cell.length_a   1.000
_cell.length_b   1.000
_cell.length_c   1.000
_cell.angle_alpha   90.00
_cell.angle_beta   90.00
_cell.angle_gamma   90.00
#
_symmetry.space_group_name_H-M   'P 1'
#
loop_
_entity.id
_entity.type
_entity.pdbx_description
1 polymer ?
#
loop_
_entity_poly.entity_id
_entity_poly.type
_entity_poly.pdbx_seq_one_letter_code
_entity_poly.pdbx_strand_id
1 'polypeptide(L)'
;MRKLGLVLGLGVAPLTCSAAYAQVPPPQVNPGIIERDIDRQRQRLEQQQQVPKQQGPAVIGPQRALAVTIPGGGDRFLLRKVTFDPSKFITPEELDAVAAKYVGKQIDIAGLQDLVTDINRIYAERGIVTAIATLPPQTAAGGLVKIKLTEGRLQRTGVEGNQQTSKDYILRSVDHPPNEVLDVPKLNRDVVWFNRTNDVQIRALLQPGTDFGLTDLQLAITEPPVNTLQVFADNQGVETTGKLQGGLYYKRHGLLGIDDRLTFYGVKSEGNLNGNAAYNVPINAWGGRLGVSYTQGRINIIQGQFRTLDVSGRSNQVAVNFGQPLFVNSGWLVQANAAYAHGVSQTDFASISVTSTRYDKKTGGLSVTASGAEYAVTVAPAFNAIEWHDKILGGVRNFETVTGAANASVKLPSELSLSLMGSWQYAWDKLLPGDQLFSIGGPTTVRGYPTNAAAGDSGYYFNMELHRDMSALIKGLDTYIFLDSGSVYSTFPPKTQLDSAGIGLSWSPVLPLTFEASVGIPWRVVISDQANYQFYGRVTFRPLLLL
;
A
#
# COMPACT_ATOMS: atom_id res chain seq x y z
N MET A 1 70.07 54.91 47.96
CA MET A 1 69.00 54.20 48.63
C MET A 1 67.74 54.34 47.83
N ARG A 2 67.37 53.34 46.99
CA ARG A 2 66.11 53.32 46.26
C ARG A 2 65.55 51.93 46.47
N LYS A 3 64.37 51.89 47.08
CA LYS A 3 63.60 50.62 47.29
C LYS A 3 62.88 50.23 46.02
N LEU A 4 63.12 49.02 45.58
CA LEU A 4 62.39 48.37 44.51
C LEU A 4 61.12 47.76 45.11
N GLY A 5 59.95 48.19 44.69
CA GLY A 5 58.65 47.57 44.99
C GLY A 5 58.22 46.62 43.85
N LEU A 6 58.09 45.35 44.17
CA LEU A 6 57.60 44.31 43.27
C LEU A 6 56.08 44.29 43.39
N VAL A 7 55.40 44.65 42.33
CA VAL A 7 53.93 44.50 42.21
C VAL A 7 53.64 43.18 41.45
N LEU A 8 53.14 42.18 42.18
CA LEU A 8 52.56 40.94 41.59
C LEU A 8 51.15 41.26 41.07
N GLY A 9 51.04 41.39 39.78
CA GLY A 9 49.73 41.42 39.07
C GLY A 9 49.16 40.00 38.88
N LEU A 10 48.16 39.64 39.67
CA LEU A 10 47.33 38.46 39.41
C LEU A 10 46.45 38.73 38.19
N GLY A 11 46.83 38.19 37.03
CA GLY A 11 46.00 38.16 35.84
C GLY A 11 44.89 37.13 36.01
N VAL A 12 43.69 37.60 36.26
CA VAL A 12 42.46 36.77 36.11
C VAL A 12 42.19 36.59 34.62
N ALA A 13 42.55 35.45 34.07
CA ALA A 13 42.10 35.04 32.73
C ALA A 13 40.59 34.80 32.78
N PRO A 14 39.80 35.40 31.88
CA PRO A 14 38.39 35.05 31.77
C PRO A 14 38.27 33.61 31.27
N LEU A 15 37.76 32.70 32.10
CA LEU A 15 37.24 31.43 31.68
C LEU A 15 36.06 31.70 30.72
N THR A 16 36.32 31.73 29.42
CA THR A 16 35.26 31.62 28.42
C THR A 16 34.69 30.23 28.57
N CYS A 17 33.59 30.12 29.27
CA CYS A 17 32.73 28.96 29.26
C CYS A 17 32.19 28.86 27.81
N SER A 18 32.91 28.13 26.97
CA SER A 18 32.37 27.67 25.68
C SER A 18 31.18 26.82 26.06
N ALA A 19 29.96 27.32 25.84
CA ALA A 19 28.75 26.52 25.92
C ALA A 19 29.00 25.32 25.02
N ALA A 20 29.26 24.18 25.63
CA ALA A 20 29.27 22.90 24.93
C ALA A 20 27.84 22.71 24.43
N TYR A 21 27.58 23.08 23.18
CA TYR A 21 26.40 22.61 22.48
C TYR A 21 26.46 21.10 22.58
N ALA A 22 25.49 20.52 23.28
CA ALA A 22 25.32 19.07 23.32
C ALA A 22 25.25 18.60 21.87
N GLN A 23 26.33 18.05 21.34
CA GLN A 23 26.37 17.52 20.00
C GLN A 23 25.35 16.39 19.96
N VAL A 24 24.31 16.57 19.16
CA VAL A 24 23.39 15.47 18.87
C VAL A 24 24.25 14.29 18.42
N PRO A 25 24.13 13.12 19.06
CA PRO A 25 24.92 11.95 18.66
C PRO A 25 24.78 11.73 17.15
N PRO A 26 25.85 11.37 16.44
CA PRO A 26 25.77 11.11 15.01
C PRO A 26 24.62 10.16 14.67
N PRO A 27 23.95 10.33 13.54
CA PRO A 27 22.77 9.53 13.17
C PRO A 27 23.00 8.03 13.28
N GLN A 28 24.21 7.57 13.00
CA GLN A 28 24.62 6.16 13.00
C GLN A 28 24.72 5.51 14.40
N VAL A 29 24.64 6.29 15.47
CA VAL A 29 24.67 5.79 16.86
C VAL A 29 23.36 6.09 17.61
N ASN A 30 22.39 6.70 16.96
CA ASN A 30 21.09 7.02 17.55
C ASN A 30 20.12 5.83 17.41
N PRO A 31 19.62 5.22 18.51
CA PRO A 31 18.74 4.07 18.48
C PRO A 31 17.46 4.31 17.69
N GLY A 32 16.84 5.49 17.85
CA GLY A 32 15.59 5.82 17.16
C GLY A 32 15.76 6.01 15.65
N ILE A 33 16.93 6.46 15.17
CA ILE A 33 17.24 6.54 13.74
C ILE A 33 17.46 5.13 13.16
N ILE A 34 18.19 4.29 13.89
CA ILE A 34 18.45 2.89 13.48
C ILE A 34 17.13 2.12 13.42
N GLU A 35 16.25 2.27 14.40
CA GLU A 35 14.92 1.64 14.42
C GLU A 35 14.09 2.04 13.20
N ARG A 36 14.07 3.31 12.83
CA ARG A 36 13.34 3.77 11.64
C ARG A 36 13.90 3.23 10.32
N ASP A 37 15.20 3.02 10.23
CA ASP A 37 15.78 2.35 9.07
C ASP A 37 15.32 0.89 8.99
N ILE A 38 15.28 0.19 10.10
CA ILE A 38 14.76 -1.18 10.19
C ILE A 38 13.27 -1.24 9.84
N ASP A 39 12.48 -0.26 10.29
CA ASP A 39 11.08 -0.15 9.90
C ASP A 39 10.92 0.08 8.39
N ARG A 40 11.78 0.88 7.75
CA ARG A 40 11.81 1.03 6.29
C ARG A 40 12.14 -0.28 5.58
N GLN A 41 13.11 -1.06 6.10
CA GLN A 41 13.43 -2.38 5.56
C GLN A 41 12.24 -3.32 5.67
N ARG A 42 11.55 -3.36 6.82
CA ARG A 42 10.32 -4.13 7.02
C ARG A 42 9.22 -3.72 6.03
N GLN A 43 8.94 -2.41 5.90
CA GLN A 43 7.92 -1.90 4.97
C GLN A 43 8.21 -2.27 3.51
N ARG A 44 9.47 -2.26 3.08
CA ARG A 44 9.86 -2.74 1.74
C ARG A 44 9.54 -4.22 1.55
N LEU A 45 9.87 -5.07 2.55
CA LEU A 45 9.52 -6.49 2.50
C LEU A 45 8.00 -6.70 2.45
N GLU A 46 7.23 -5.94 3.22
CA GLU A 46 5.76 -6.00 3.19
C GLU A 46 5.19 -5.57 1.84
N GLN A 47 5.75 -4.54 1.20
CA GLN A 47 5.35 -4.12 -0.15
C GLN A 47 5.63 -5.19 -1.20
N GLN A 48 6.80 -5.87 -1.13
CA GLN A 48 7.13 -7.00 -2.01
C GLN A 48 6.18 -8.19 -1.81
N GLN A 49 5.52 -8.30 -0.65
CA GLN A 49 4.56 -9.35 -0.31
C GLN A 49 3.10 -8.99 -0.61
N GLN A 50 2.84 -7.83 -1.20
CA GLN A 50 1.47 -7.49 -1.58
C GLN A 50 0.95 -8.49 -2.60
N VAL A 51 -0.21 -9.08 -2.28
CA VAL A 51 -0.89 -10.02 -3.18
C VAL A 51 -1.28 -9.29 -4.46
N PRO A 52 -0.90 -9.79 -5.63
CA PRO A 52 -1.34 -9.21 -6.89
C PRO A 52 -2.87 -9.18 -6.93
N LYS A 53 -3.45 -8.01 -7.10
CA LYS A 53 -4.91 -7.90 -7.24
C LYS A 53 -5.35 -8.54 -8.55
N GLN A 54 -6.48 -9.27 -8.52
CA GLN A 54 -7.03 -9.92 -9.70
C GLN A 54 -7.25 -8.90 -10.82
N GLN A 55 -6.73 -9.20 -12.00
CA GLN A 55 -7.00 -8.43 -13.21
C GLN A 55 -8.23 -9.04 -13.93
N GLY A 56 -9.03 -8.18 -14.55
CA GLY A 56 -10.22 -8.58 -15.29
C GLY A 56 -11.53 -8.16 -14.63
N PRO A 57 -12.67 -8.49 -15.24
CA PRO A 57 -13.97 -8.09 -14.74
C PRO A 57 -14.27 -8.75 -13.39
N ALA A 58 -14.77 -7.95 -12.45
CA ALA A 58 -15.16 -8.41 -11.11
C ALA A 58 -16.43 -9.27 -11.16
N VAL A 59 -17.32 -9.00 -12.13
CA VAL A 59 -18.54 -9.74 -12.39
C VAL A 59 -18.49 -10.32 -13.80
N ILE A 60 -18.73 -11.62 -13.91
CA ILE A 60 -18.81 -12.35 -15.19
C ILE A 60 -20.25 -12.85 -15.33
N GLY A 61 -20.94 -12.36 -16.36
CA GLY A 61 -22.28 -12.79 -16.72
C GLY A 61 -22.28 -13.78 -17.89
N PRO A 62 -23.40 -14.44 -18.17
CA PRO A 62 -23.55 -15.24 -19.35
C PRO A 62 -23.35 -14.35 -20.58
N GLN A 63 -22.58 -14.87 -21.55
CA GLN A 63 -22.50 -14.20 -22.85
C GLN A 63 -23.90 -14.20 -23.49
N ARG A 64 -24.39 -12.99 -23.80
CA ARG A 64 -25.67 -12.86 -24.50
C ARG A 64 -25.54 -13.51 -25.85
N ALA A 65 -26.40 -14.48 -26.16
CA ALA A 65 -26.57 -14.96 -27.53
C ALA A 65 -26.93 -13.75 -28.39
N LEU A 66 -26.22 -13.58 -29.51
CA LEU A 66 -26.56 -12.56 -30.49
C LEU A 66 -28.05 -12.71 -30.84
N ALA A 67 -28.77 -11.59 -30.91
CA ALA A 67 -30.17 -11.59 -31.30
C ALA A 67 -30.32 -12.37 -32.60
N VAL A 68 -31.16 -13.39 -32.60
CA VAL A 68 -31.51 -14.12 -33.82
C VAL A 68 -32.22 -13.11 -34.70
N THR A 69 -31.62 -12.75 -35.83
CA THR A 69 -32.24 -11.90 -36.83
C THR A 69 -33.37 -12.72 -37.45
N ILE A 70 -34.59 -12.41 -37.09
CA ILE A 70 -35.75 -13.01 -37.75
C ILE A 70 -35.89 -12.35 -39.13
N PRO A 71 -35.92 -13.11 -40.24
CA PRO A 71 -36.14 -12.52 -41.54
C PRO A 71 -37.42 -11.68 -41.52
N GLY A 72 -37.37 -10.48 -42.05
CA GLY A 72 -38.55 -9.63 -42.20
C GLY A 72 -39.60 -10.34 -43.02
N GLY A 73 -40.85 -10.23 -42.63
CA GLY A 73 -42.01 -10.84 -43.33
C GLY A 73 -43.22 -10.84 -42.43
N GLY A 74 -44.37 -10.97 -43.02
CA GLY A 74 -45.69 -10.93 -42.39
C GLY A 74 -46.47 -9.67 -42.72
N ASP A 75 -47.75 -9.66 -42.35
CA ASP A 75 -48.64 -8.54 -42.62
C ASP A 75 -48.20 -7.28 -41.86
N ARG A 76 -48.08 -6.16 -42.57
CA ARG A 76 -47.82 -4.85 -41.95
C ARG A 76 -49.09 -4.33 -41.28
N PHE A 77 -48.95 -3.79 -40.10
CA PHE A 77 -50.02 -3.16 -39.34
C PHE A 77 -49.59 -1.82 -38.78
N LEU A 78 -50.56 -0.94 -38.52
CA LEU A 78 -50.29 0.36 -37.87
C LEU A 78 -50.12 0.15 -36.38
N LEU A 79 -48.90 0.39 -35.85
CA LEU A 79 -48.64 0.34 -34.43
C LEU A 79 -49.24 1.58 -33.73
N ARG A 80 -50.25 1.39 -32.89
CA ARG A 80 -50.92 2.49 -32.18
C ARG A 80 -50.42 2.70 -30.79
N LYS A 81 -50.07 1.63 -30.07
CA LYS A 81 -49.60 1.71 -28.68
C LYS A 81 -48.73 0.50 -28.35
N VAL A 82 -47.68 0.79 -27.55
CA VAL A 82 -46.86 -0.24 -26.91
C VAL A 82 -47.08 -0.18 -25.42
N THR A 83 -47.14 -1.32 -24.75
CA THR A 83 -47.21 -1.45 -23.30
C THR A 83 -46.06 -2.31 -22.83
N PHE A 84 -45.54 -1.97 -21.64
CA PHE A 84 -44.37 -2.63 -21.03
C PHE A 84 -44.71 -3.21 -19.68
N ASP A 85 -44.03 -4.27 -19.28
CA ASP A 85 -44.02 -4.67 -17.88
C ASP A 85 -43.22 -3.64 -17.07
N PRO A 86 -43.47 -3.48 -15.74
CA PRO A 86 -42.67 -2.59 -14.91
C PRO A 86 -41.17 -2.96 -14.92
N SER A 87 -40.31 -1.96 -15.04
CA SER A 87 -38.86 -2.12 -14.98
C SER A 87 -38.27 -1.39 -13.76
N LYS A 88 -37.27 -2.00 -13.12
CA LYS A 88 -36.46 -1.39 -12.08
C LYS A 88 -35.38 -0.47 -12.67
N PHE A 89 -34.95 -0.73 -13.89
CA PHE A 89 -33.75 -0.13 -14.50
C PHE A 89 -34.06 0.89 -15.60
N ILE A 90 -35.26 0.88 -16.16
CA ILE A 90 -35.68 1.79 -17.25
C ILE A 90 -36.97 2.46 -16.81
N THR A 91 -37.02 3.79 -16.83
CA THR A 91 -38.23 4.52 -16.42
C THR A 91 -39.32 4.40 -17.49
N PRO A 92 -40.60 4.59 -17.10
CA PRO A 92 -41.71 4.59 -18.08
C PRO A 92 -41.52 5.62 -19.20
N GLU A 93 -40.99 6.83 -18.85
CA GLU A 93 -40.74 7.92 -19.80
C GLU A 93 -39.67 7.53 -20.84
N GLU A 94 -38.64 6.80 -20.43
CA GLU A 94 -37.58 6.29 -21.31
C GLU A 94 -38.13 5.21 -22.25
N LEU A 95 -38.95 4.29 -21.73
CA LEU A 95 -39.62 3.26 -22.56
C LEU A 95 -40.56 3.88 -23.59
N ASP A 96 -41.34 4.89 -23.16
CA ASP A 96 -42.24 5.63 -24.04
C ASP A 96 -41.46 6.42 -25.11
N ALA A 97 -40.30 6.99 -24.76
CA ALA A 97 -39.44 7.67 -25.72
C ALA A 97 -38.87 6.72 -26.79
N VAL A 98 -38.53 5.47 -26.44
CA VAL A 98 -38.14 4.43 -27.40
C VAL A 98 -39.32 4.04 -28.26
N ALA A 99 -40.49 3.77 -27.67
CA ALA A 99 -41.72 3.37 -28.38
C ALA A 99 -42.18 4.44 -29.38
N ALA A 100 -42.04 5.74 -29.04
CA ALA A 100 -42.43 6.87 -29.88
C ALA A 100 -41.74 6.86 -31.27
N LYS A 101 -40.57 6.23 -31.41
CA LYS A 101 -39.91 6.07 -32.71
C LYS A 101 -40.67 5.16 -33.67
N TYR A 102 -41.51 4.28 -33.14
CA TYR A 102 -42.22 3.22 -33.87
C TYR A 102 -43.73 3.43 -33.91
N VAL A 103 -44.32 4.04 -32.90
CA VAL A 103 -45.76 4.34 -32.83
C VAL A 103 -46.16 5.28 -33.95
N GLY A 104 -47.32 5.02 -34.56
CA GLY A 104 -47.86 5.76 -35.72
C GLY A 104 -47.29 5.30 -37.07
N LYS A 105 -46.44 4.29 -37.11
CA LYS A 105 -45.85 3.75 -38.34
C LYS A 105 -46.46 2.40 -38.73
N GLN A 106 -46.41 2.09 -40.02
CA GLN A 106 -46.72 0.77 -40.56
C GLN A 106 -45.49 -0.13 -40.34
N ILE A 107 -45.58 -1.09 -39.43
CA ILE A 107 -44.47 -1.99 -39.08
C ILE A 107 -44.90 -3.46 -39.27
N ASP A 108 -43.94 -4.31 -39.41
CA ASP A 108 -44.05 -5.77 -39.41
C ASP A 108 -43.33 -6.38 -38.19
N ILE A 109 -43.16 -7.68 -38.17
CA ILE A 109 -42.42 -8.39 -37.11
C ILE A 109 -40.97 -7.88 -36.98
N ALA A 110 -40.30 -7.51 -38.07
CA ALA A 110 -38.95 -7.00 -38.05
C ALA A 110 -38.88 -5.63 -37.31
N GLY A 111 -39.82 -4.73 -37.58
CA GLY A 111 -39.90 -3.45 -36.86
C GLY A 111 -40.20 -3.60 -35.37
N LEU A 112 -40.97 -4.63 -34.96
CA LEU A 112 -41.13 -4.97 -33.52
C LEU A 112 -39.82 -5.53 -32.94
N GLN A 113 -39.06 -6.29 -33.71
CA GLN A 113 -37.75 -6.80 -33.26
C GLN A 113 -36.73 -5.68 -33.11
N ASP A 114 -36.76 -4.65 -33.96
CA ASP A 114 -35.94 -3.43 -33.81
C ASP A 114 -36.27 -2.69 -32.52
N LEU A 115 -37.57 -2.55 -32.20
CA LEU A 115 -38.00 -1.97 -30.92
C LEU A 115 -37.46 -2.76 -29.72
N VAL A 116 -37.57 -4.10 -29.74
CA VAL A 116 -37.02 -4.97 -28.69
C VAL A 116 -35.51 -4.82 -28.60
N THR A 117 -34.81 -4.70 -29.72
CA THR A 117 -33.38 -4.52 -29.81
C THR A 117 -32.94 -3.17 -29.21
N ASP A 118 -33.68 -2.09 -29.49
CA ASP A 118 -33.44 -0.78 -28.90
C ASP A 118 -33.53 -0.80 -27.36
N ILE A 119 -34.55 -1.49 -26.82
CA ILE A 119 -34.69 -1.64 -25.34
C ILE A 119 -33.56 -2.50 -24.78
N ASN A 120 -33.23 -3.60 -25.43
CA ASN A 120 -32.13 -4.46 -25.00
C ASN A 120 -30.77 -3.76 -25.03
N ARG A 121 -30.59 -2.80 -25.95
CA ARG A 121 -29.38 -1.94 -25.96
C ARG A 121 -29.31 -1.07 -24.74
N ILE A 122 -30.39 -0.50 -24.22
CA ILE A 122 -30.41 0.30 -22.97
C ILE A 122 -29.96 -0.58 -21.80
N TYR A 123 -30.46 -1.82 -21.66
CA TYR A 123 -30.00 -2.74 -20.63
C TYR A 123 -28.49 -3.02 -20.75
N ALA A 124 -28.01 -3.25 -21.99
CA ALA A 124 -26.58 -3.51 -22.22
C ALA A 124 -25.68 -2.31 -21.88
N GLU A 125 -26.08 -1.10 -22.31
CA GLU A 125 -25.36 0.15 -22.01
C GLU A 125 -25.28 0.45 -20.50
N ARG A 126 -26.30 0.02 -19.75
CA ARG A 126 -26.34 0.11 -18.27
C ARG A 126 -25.63 -1.05 -17.56
N GLY A 127 -25.09 -2.02 -18.31
CA GLY A 127 -24.43 -3.20 -17.75
C GLY A 127 -25.37 -4.21 -17.09
N ILE A 128 -26.68 -4.15 -17.40
CA ILE A 128 -27.68 -5.08 -16.84
C ILE A 128 -27.73 -6.35 -17.70
N VAL A 129 -26.78 -7.24 -17.49
CA VAL A 129 -26.63 -8.47 -18.29
C VAL A 129 -27.69 -9.54 -18.01
N THR A 130 -28.43 -9.40 -16.90
CA THR A 130 -29.49 -10.34 -16.47
C THR A 130 -30.88 -9.93 -16.92
N ALA A 131 -31.04 -8.79 -17.60
CA ALA A 131 -32.35 -8.32 -18.10
C ALA A 131 -32.49 -8.51 -19.59
N ILE A 132 -33.70 -8.81 -20.03
CA ILE A 132 -34.05 -8.99 -21.45
C ILE A 132 -35.46 -8.50 -21.73
N ALA A 133 -35.62 -7.73 -22.82
CA ALA A 133 -36.89 -7.45 -23.43
C ALA A 133 -37.19 -8.53 -24.48
N THR A 134 -38.42 -9.00 -24.51
CA THR A 134 -38.88 -10.03 -25.47
C THR A 134 -40.25 -9.66 -26.00
N LEU A 135 -40.54 -10.13 -27.23
CA LEU A 135 -41.85 -10.06 -27.83
C LEU A 135 -42.59 -11.39 -27.58
N PRO A 136 -43.54 -11.45 -26.63
CA PRO A 136 -44.29 -12.66 -26.36
C PRO A 136 -45.21 -12.98 -27.52
N PRO A 137 -45.59 -14.27 -27.73
CA PRO A 137 -46.62 -14.63 -28.68
C PRO A 137 -47.92 -13.88 -28.42
N GLN A 138 -48.37 -13.06 -29.36
CA GLN A 138 -49.56 -12.25 -29.25
C GLN A 138 -50.12 -11.87 -30.61
N THR A 139 -51.41 -11.54 -30.66
CA THR A 139 -52.04 -10.91 -31.83
C THR A 139 -52.01 -9.40 -31.68
N ALA A 140 -51.47 -8.68 -32.67
CA ALA A 140 -51.43 -7.21 -32.66
C ALA A 140 -52.82 -6.61 -33.00
N ALA A 141 -53.87 -7.08 -32.33
CA ALA A 141 -55.23 -6.64 -32.58
C ALA A 141 -55.38 -5.15 -32.28
N GLY A 142 -55.87 -4.38 -33.25
CA GLY A 142 -56.03 -2.93 -33.09
C GLY A 142 -54.75 -2.13 -33.02
N GLY A 143 -53.57 -2.69 -33.35
CA GLY A 143 -52.28 -2.01 -33.27
C GLY A 143 -51.71 -1.89 -31.86
N LEU A 144 -52.18 -2.70 -30.92
CA LEU A 144 -51.68 -2.76 -29.54
C LEU A 144 -50.65 -3.89 -29.42
N VAL A 145 -49.46 -3.58 -28.91
CA VAL A 145 -48.39 -4.56 -28.70
C VAL A 145 -47.90 -4.48 -27.26
N LYS A 146 -47.69 -5.64 -26.64
CA LYS A 146 -47.07 -5.76 -25.31
C LYS A 146 -45.64 -6.28 -25.48
N ILE A 147 -44.68 -5.58 -24.89
CA ILE A 147 -43.29 -6.03 -24.73
C ILE A 147 -43.11 -6.52 -23.30
N LYS A 148 -42.63 -7.75 -23.17
CA LYS A 148 -42.31 -8.34 -21.86
C LYS A 148 -40.88 -7.96 -21.45
N LEU A 149 -40.73 -7.35 -20.29
CA LEU A 149 -39.45 -7.05 -19.66
C LEU A 149 -39.18 -8.09 -18.57
N THR A 150 -38.14 -8.89 -18.75
CA THR A 150 -37.74 -9.88 -17.74
C THR A 150 -36.42 -9.44 -17.16
N GLU A 151 -36.43 -9.05 -15.89
CA GLU A 151 -35.26 -8.64 -15.12
C GLU A 151 -34.92 -9.78 -14.17
N GLY A 152 -33.68 -10.27 -14.26
CA GLY A 152 -33.21 -11.44 -13.51
C GLY A 152 -33.29 -11.20 -12.01
N ARG A 153 -33.98 -12.10 -11.30
CA ARG A 153 -34.04 -12.11 -9.84
C ARG A 153 -33.01 -13.08 -9.28
N LEU A 154 -32.37 -12.68 -8.18
CA LEU A 154 -31.44 -13.56 -7.50
C LEU A 154 -32.18 -14.76 -6.89
N GLN A 155 -31.80 -15.96 -7.28
CA GLN A 155 -32.36 -17.19 -6.70
C GLN A 155 -31.58 -17.59 -5.45
N ARG A 156 -30.27 -17.73 -5.56
CA ARG A 156 -29.36 -18.09 -4.48
C ARG A 156 -27.98 -17.53 -4.69
N THR A 157 -27.24 -17.38 -3.58
CA THR A 157 -25.82 -17.03 -3.58
C THR A 157 -25.00 -18.20 -3.06
N GLY A 158 -24.08 -18.71 -3.88
CA GLY A 158 -23.08 -19.70 -3.51
C GLY A 158 -21.73 -19.04 -3.22
N VAL A 159 -20.95 -19.62 -2.30
CA VAL A 159 -19.57 -19.21 -2.01
C VAL A 159 -18.69 -20.45 -2.16
N GLU A 160 -17.64 -20.35 -2.98
CA GLU A 160 -16.75 -21.46 -3.30
C GLU A 160 -15.29 -21.01 -3.29
N GLY A 161 -14.36 -21.90 -2.90
CA GLY A 161 -12.93 -21.64 -2.85
C GLY A 161 -12.44 -21.00 -1.55
N ASN A 162 -13.33 -20.68 -0.62
CA ASN A 162 -12.95 -20.21 0.70
C ASN A 162 -12.52 -21.39 1.59
N GLN A 163 -11.30 -21.32 2.14
CA GLN A 163 -10.73 -22.32 3.06
C GLN A 163 -10.60 -21.77 4.48
N GLN A 164 -10.11 -20.55 4.61
CA GLN A 164 -9.89 -19.87 5.88
C GLN A 164 -10.93 -18.78 6.15
N THR A 165 -11.38 -18.08 5.09
CA THR A 165 -12.33 -16.98 5.23
C THR A 165 -13.74 -17.49 5.38
N SER A 166 -14.47 -17.01 6.39
CA SER A 166 -15.84 -17.45 6.64
C SER A 166 -16.79 -16.97 5.54
N LYS A 167 -17.79 -17.79 5.22
CA LYS A 167 -18.85 -17.43 4.27
C LYS A 167 -19.59 -16.18 4.70
N ASP A 168 -19.87 -16.04 5.99
CA ASP A 168 -20.60 -14.89 6.54
C ASP A 168 -19.86 -13.58 6.35
N TYR A 169 -18.52 -13.59 6.48
CA TYR A 169 -17.70 -12.40 6.21
C TYR A 169 -17.82 -11.97 4.74
N ILE A 170 -17.77 -12.94 3.82
CA ILE A 170 -17.90 -12.68 2.37
C ILE A 170 -19.28 -12.16 2.04
N LEU A 171 -20.34 -12.86 2.51
CA LEU A 171 -21.73 -12.52 2.21
C LEU A 171 -22.15 -11.15 2.74
N ARG A 172 -21.64 -10.73 3.91
CA ARG A 172 -21.89 -9.38 4.45
C ARG A 172 -21.34 -8.26 3.58
N SER A 173 -20.30 -8.54 2.78
CA SER A 173 -19.67 -7.57 1.90
C SER A 173 -20.34 -7.48 0.52
N VAL A 174 -21.17 -8.48 0.17
CA VAL A 174 -21.91 -8.57 -1.10
C VAL A 174 -23.36 -8.86 -0.76
N ASP A 175 -24.05 -7.83 -0.22
CA ASP A 175 -25.43 -7.96 0.26
C ASP A 175 -26.44 -7.82 -0.90
N HIS A 176 -26.93 -8.96 -1.37
CA HIS A 176 -28.00 -9.05 -2.37
C HIS A 176 -29.05 -10.07 -1.88
N PRO A 177 -30.24 -9.60 -1.43
CA PRO A 177 -31.29 -10.48 -0.94
C PRO A 177 -31.83 -11.42 -2.03
N PRO A 178 -32.12 -12.68 -1.69
CA PRO A 178 -32.78 -13.60 -2.63
C PRO A 178 -34.19 -13.09 -3.02
N ASN A 179 -34.64 -13.47 -4.20
CA ASN A 179 -35.91 -13.09 -4.84
C ASN A 179 -36.04 -11.60 -5.23
N GLU A 180 -35.03 -10.77 -4.98
CA GLU A 180 -34.98 -9.41 -5.50
C GLU A 180 -34.35 -9.37 -6.91
N VAL A 181 -34.71 -8.32 -7.67
CA VAL A 181 -34.08 -8.05 -8.98
C VAL A 181 -32.61 -7.73 -8.75
N LEU A 182 -31.71 -8.50 -9.40
CA LEU A 182 -30.28 -8.40 -9.24
C LEU A 182 -29.74 -7.13 -9.93
N ASP A 183 -29.25 -6.20 -9.11
CA ASP A 183 -28.56 -4.99 -9.58
C ASP A 183 -27.09 -5.33 -9.87
N VAL A 184 -26.78 -5.72 -11.11
CA VAL A 184 -25.42 -6.11 -11.51
C VAL A 184 -24.42 -4.96 -11.38
N PRO A 185 -24.70 -3.70 -11.71
CA PRO A 185 -23.84 -2.57 -11.41
C PRO A 185 -23.53 -2.41 -9.90
N LYS A 186 -24.53 -2.58 -9.00
CA LYS A 186 -24.29 -2.57 -7.55
C LYS A 186 -23.39 -3.73 -7.15
N LEU A 187 -23.67 -4.94 -7.61
CA LEU A 187 -22.84 -6.11 -7.35
C LEU A 187 -21.38 -5.87 -7.78
N ASN A 188 -21.18 -5.29 -8.96
CA ASN A 188 -19.83 -4.97 -9.43
C ASN A 188 -19.13 -3.95 -8.53
N ARG A 189 -19.83 -2.92 -8.06
CA ARG A 189 -19.26 -1.95 -7.09
C ARG A 189 -18.87 -2.63 -5.77
N ASP A 190 -19.74 -3.49 -5.23
CA ASP A 190 -19.51 -4.20 -3.97
C ASP A 190 -18.29 -5.14 -4.08
N VAL A 191 -18.17 -5.90 -5.17
CA VAL A 191 -17.03 -6.79 -5.42
C VAL A 191 -15.74 -5.99 -5.64
N VAL A 192 -15.77 -4.91 -6.40
CA VAL A 192 -14.61 -4.02 -6.58
C VAL A 192 -14.18 -3.42 -5.24
N TRP A 193 -15.13 -2.97 -4.43
CA TRP A 193 -14.86 -2.43 -3.09
C TRP A 193 -14.16 -3.47 -2.22
N PHE A 194 -14.73 -4.69 -2.15
CA PHE A 194 -14.14 -5.78 -1.39
C PHE A 194 -12.71 -6.10 -1.87
N ASN A 195 -12.52 -6.30 -3.16
CA ASN A 195 -11.23 -6.66 -3.73
C ASN A 195 -10.15 -5.58 -3.56
N ARG A 196 -10.55 -4.32 -3.50
CA ARG A 196 -9.61 -3.20 -3.28
C ARG A 196 -9.20 -3.05 -1.82
N THR A 197 -10.05 -3.47 -0.87
CA THR A 197 -9.85 -3.26 0.58
C THR A 197 -9.39 -4.52 1.32
N ASN A 198 -9.47 -5.71 0.70
CA ASN A 198 -9.09 -6.99 1.28
C ASN A 198 -7.97 -7.68 0.50
N ASP A 199 -7.23 -8.58 1.15
CA ASP A 199 -6.26 -9.46 0.49
C ASP A 199 -6.97 -10.65 -0.18
N VAL A 200 -8.05 -11.15 0.43
CA VAL A 200 -8.98 -12.09 -0.20
C VAL A 200 -9.63 -11.44 -1.42
N GLN A 201 -9.74 -12.18 -2.52
CA GLN A 201 -10.32 -11.68 -3.75
C GLN A 201 -11.58 -12.46 -4.10
N ILE A 202 -12.60 -11.76 -4.58
CA ILE A 202 -13.89 -12.30 -5.02
C ILE A 202 -14.03 -12.10 -6.53
N ARG A 203 -14.52 -13.13 -7.21
CA ARG A 203 -15.05 -13.03 -8.58
C ARG A 203 -16.50 -13.50 -8.56
N ALA A 204 -17.41 -12.64 -8.99
CA ALA A 204 -18.82 -12.96 -9.07
C ALA A 204 -19.16 -13.58 -10.44
N LEU A 205 -19.70 -14.78 -10.44
CA LEU A 205 -20.14 -15.51 -11.62
C LEU A 205 -21.66 -15.59 -11.61
N LEU A 206 -22.30 -15.03 -12.62
CA LEU A 206 -23.75 -15.09 -12.82
C LEU A 206 -24.09 -16.30 -13.70
N GLN A 207 -24.96 -17.15 -13.21
CA GLN A 207 -25.42 -18.35 -13.91
C GLN A 207 -26.95 -18.33 -14.05
N PRO A 208 -27.54 -18.94 -15.11
CA PRO A 208 -28.97 -19.11 -15.15
C PRO A 208 -29.49 -19.90 -13.95
N GLY A 209 -30.59 -19.44 -13.37
CA GLY A 209 -31.29 -20.20 -12.32
C GLY A 209 -32.11 -21.34 -12.86
N THR A 210 -32.90 -21.99 -12.01
CA THR A 210 -33.74 -23.14 -12.37
C THR A 210 -34.89 -22.78 -13.32
N ASP A 211 -35.40 -21.55 -13.21
CA ASP A 211 -36.49 -21.04 -14.00
C ASP A 211 -36.13 -19.78 -14.79
N PHE A 212 -36.87 -19.51 -15.84
CA PHE A 212 -36.67 -18.31 -16.66
C PHE A 212 -36.88 -17.04 -15.85
N GLY A 213 -35.90 -16.15 -15.88
CA GLY A 213 -35.90 -14.91 -15.09
C GLY A 213 -35.26 -15.05 -13.68
N LEU A 214 -34.77 -16.24 -13.34
CA LEU A 214 -33.94 -16.44 -12.12
C LEU A 214 -32.46 -16.50 -12.49
N THR A 215 -31.62 -16.01 -11.57
CA THR A 215 -30.15 -15.98 -11.71
C THR A 215 -29.52 -16.49 -10.43
N ASP A 216 -28.59 -17.43 -10.55
CA ASP A 216 -27.71 -17.86 -9.47
C ASP A 216 -26.44 -17.02 -9.46
N LEU A 217 -26.03 -16.56 -8.28
CA LEU A 217 -24.78 -15.85 -8.05
C LEU A 217 -23.78 -16.80 -7.39
N GLN A 218 -22.67 -17.11 -8.07
CA GLN A 218 -21.57 -17.87 -7.49
C GLN A 218 -20.38 -16.94 -7.21
N LEU A 219 -19.99 -16.82 -5.96
CA LEU A 219 -18.81 -16.07 -5.52
C LEU A 219 -17.61 -17.02 -5.46
N ALA A 220 -16.73 -16.94 -6.45
CA ALA A 220 -15.46 -17.65 -6.48
C ALA A 220 -14.41 -16.87 -5.70
N ILE A 221 -13.85 -17.48 -4.67
CA ILE A 221 -12.92 -16.87 -3.72
C ILE A 221 -11.50 -17.31 -4.03
N THR A 222 -10.58 -16.36 -4.02
CA THR A 222 -9.13 -16.61 -4.05
C THR A 222 -8.52 -16.04 -2.78
N GLU A 223 -7.95 -16.89 -1.96
CA GLU A 223 -7.31 -16.51 -0.71
C GLU A 223 -5.79 -16.38 -0.90
N PRO A 224 -5.14 -15.44 -0.20
CA PRO A 224 -3.69 -15.41 -0.11
C PRO A 224 -3.17 -16.62 0.67
N PRO A 225 -1.86 -16.96 0.56
CA PRO A 225 -1.27 -18.01 1.36
C PRO A 225 -1.53 -17.80 2.85
N VAL A 226 -1.98 -18.85 3.54
CA VAL A 226 -2.30 -18.81 4.98
C VAL A 226 -1.07 -18.41 5.80
N ASN A 227 0.07 -18.98 5.48
CA ASN A 227 1.34 -18.69 6.12
C ASN A 227 2.36 -18.24 5.06
N THR A 228 3.05 -17.15 5.34
CA THR A 228 4.20 -16.71 4.55
C THR A 228 5.39 -16.58 5.49
N LEU A 229 6.45 -17.30 5.23
CA LEU A 229 7.71 -17.21 5.98
C LEU A 229 8.83 -16.86 5.01
N GLN A 230 9.63 -15.87 5.37
CA GLN A 230 10.88 -15.53 4.70
C GLN A 230 11.99 -15.45 5.72
N VAL A 231 13.10 -16.09 5.41
CA VAL A 231 14.36 -15.95 6.13
C VAL A 231 15.35 -15.31 5.19
N PHE A 232 16.09 -14.33 5.65
CA PHE A 232 17.06 -13.62 4.83
C PHE A 232 18.38 -13.38 5.56
N ALA A 233 19.43 -13.23 4.78
CA ALA A 233 20.74 -12.76 5.23
C ALA A 233 21.24 -11.72 4.23
N ASP A 234 21.80 -10.63 4.74
CA ASP A 234 22.30 -9.52 3.93
C ASP A 234 23.43 -8.73 4.62
N ASN A 235 24.01 -7.79 3.90
CA ASN A 235 25.00 -6.83 4.40
C ASN A 235 24.43 -5.41 4.51
N GLN A 236 23.12 -5.27 4.72
CA GLN A 236 22.42 -3.98 4.73
C GLN A 236 22.27 -3.40 6.14
N GLY A 237 22.87 -3.99 7.14
CA GLY A 237 22.89 -3.48 8.50
C GLY A 237 23.66 -2.15 8.62
N VAL A 238 23.44 -1.46 9.74
CA VAL A 238 24.17 -0.23 10.06
C VAL A 238 25.62 -0.55 10.43
N GLU A 239 26.56 0.19 9.86
CA GLU A 239 27.99 -0.08 10.00
C GLU A 239 28.44 -0.15 11.47
N THR A 240 27.97 0.78 12.31
CA THR A 240 28.33 0.87 13.71
C THR A 240 27.83 -0.31 14.56
N THR A 241 26.78 -1.01 14.13
CA THR A 241 26.19 -2.17 14.81
C THR A 241 26.41 -3.50 14.08
N GLY A 242 27.18 -3.47 12.97
CA GLY A 242 27.48 -4.62 12.13
C GLY A 242 26.66 -4.68 10.84
N LYS A 243 27.37 -4.64 9.70
CA LYS A 243 26.75 -4.67 8.35
C LYS A 243 26.06 -5.98 8.05
N LEU A 244 26.65 -7.11 8.44
CA LEU A 244 26.07 -8.43 8.22
C LEU A 244 24.93 -8.67 9.19
N GLN A 245 23.75 -8.98 8.64
CA GLN A 245 22.57 -9.27 9.43
C GLN A 245 21.78 -10.43 8.85
N GLY A 246 21.03 -11.09 9.72
CA GLY A 246 20.06 -12.11 9.36
C GLY A 246 18.70 -11.73 9.93
N GLY A 247 17.65 -12.11 9.24
CA GLY A 247 16.31 -11.79 9.72
C GLY A 247 15.25 -12.75 9.21
N LEU A 248 14.07 -12.58 9.76
CA LEU A 248 12.89 -13.31 9.38
C LEU A 248 11.67 -12.37 9.26
N TYR A 249 10.79 -12.72 8.34
CA TYR A 249 9.46 -12.17 8.22
C TYR A 249 8.45 -13.30 8.17
N TYR A 250 7.46 -13.26 9.05
CA TYR A 250 6.36 -14.20 9.07
C TYR A 250 5.03 -13.47 9.02
N LYS A 251 4.11 -13.91 8.15
CA LYS A 251 2.74 -13.44 8.07
C LYS A 251 1.78 -14.62 8.14
N ARG A 252 0.81 -14.53 9.05
CA ARG A 252 -0.35 -15.40 9.12
C ARG A 252 -1.58 -14.63 8.67
N HIS A 253 -2.29 -15.16 7.69
CA HIS A 253 -3.54 -14.62 7.18
C HIS A 253 -4.73 -15.43 7.71
N GLY A 254 -5.86 -14.75 8.00
CA GLY A 254 -7.14 -15.40 8.31
C GLY A 254 -7.18 -16.13 9.65
N LEU A 255 -6.54 -15.63 10.71
CA LEU A 255 -6.55 -16.25 12.03
C LEU A 255 -7.97 -16.32 12.63
N LEU A 256 -8.80 -15.30 12.41
CA LEU A 256 -10.19 -15.22 12.84
C LEU A 256 -11.20 -15.56 11.72
N GLY A 257 -10.72 -15.89 10.53
CA GLY A 257 -11.56 -16.15 9.37
C GLY A 257 -12.15 -14.89 8.72
N ILE A 258 -11.55 -13.73 8.86
CA ILE A 258 -12.08 -12.42 8.41
C ILE A 258 -11.04 -11.54 7.72
N ASP A 259 -10.16 -12.04 6.90
CA ASP A 259 -9.09 -11.27 6.24
C ASP A 259 -8.17 -10.51 7.22
N ASP A 260 -8.01 -11.01 8.44
CA ASP A 260 -7.10 -10.49 9.44
C ASP A 260 -5.67 -10.96 9.19
N ARG A 261 -4.69 -10.18 9.68
CA ARG A 261 -3.26 -10.41 9.44
C ARG A 261 -2.46 -10.28 10.71
N LEU A 262 -1.72 -11.32 11.06
CA LEU A 262 -0.70 -11.31 12.10
C LEU A 262 0.67 -11.34 11.42
N THR A 263 1.55 -10.39 11.76
CA THR A 263 2.90 -10.31 11.20
C THR A 263 3.94 -10.28 12.30
N PHE A 264 5.08 -10.95 12.05
CA PHE A 264 6.28 -10.86 12.86
C PHE A 264 7.46 -10.53 11.95
N TYR A 265 8.28 -9.61 12.38
CA TYR A 265 9.54 -9.29 11.74
C TYR A 265 10.65 -9.26 12.81
N GLY A 266 11.78 -9.84 12.50
CA GLY A 266 12.95 -9.81 13.38
C GLY A 266 14.22 -9.72 12.56
N VAL A 267 15.19 -8.91 13.01
CA VAL A 267 16.50 -8.78 12.40
C VAL A 267 17.58 -8.70 13.48
N LYS A 268 18.69 -9.38 13.24
CA LYS A 268 19.84 -9.42 14.12
C LYS A 268 21.12 -9.22 13.33
N SER A 269 21.98 -8.33 13.82
CA SER A 269 23.41 -8.25 13.48
C SER A 269 24.25 -8.48 14.74
N GLU A 270 25.56 -8.28 14.68
CA GLU A 270 26.44 -8.43 15.83
C GLU A 270 26.04 -7.50 16.98
N GLY A 271 25.81 -6.21 16.70
CA GLY A 271 25.44 -5.19 17.67
C GLY A 271 23.98 -4.73 17.60
N ASN A 272 23.09 -5.38 16.83
CA ASN A 272 21.69 -4.99 16.73
C ASN A 272 20.76 -6.20 16.88
N LEU A 273 19.67 -6.03 17.63
CA LEU A 273 18.54 -6.94 17.67
C LEU A 273 17.26 -6.11 17.67
N ASN A 274 16.46 -6.27 16.64
CA ASN A 274 15.20 -5.56 16.49
C ASN A 274 14.06 -6.54 16.11
N GLY A 275 12.88 -6.31 16.67
CA GLY A 275 11.69 -7.12 16.41
C GLY A 275 10.44 -6.27 16.38
N ASN A 276 9.51 -6.67 15.50
CA ASN A 276 8.18 -6.08 15.38
C ASN A 276 7.14 -7.20 15.34
N ALA A 277 6.04 -7.02 16.07
CA ALA A 277 4.85 -7.84 15.98
C ALA A 277 3.66 -6.92 15.70
N ALA A 278 2.81 -7.27 14.74
CA ALA A 278 1.63 -6.47 14.41
C ALA A 278 0.44 -7.37 14.08
N TYR A 279 -0.75 -6.93 14.52
CA TYR A 279 -2.01 -7.55 14.19
C TYR A 279 -2.95 -6.52 13.59
N ASN A 280 -3.57 -6.86 12.47
CA ASN A 280 -4.46 -5.98 11.74
C ASN A 280 -5.74 -6.72 11.38
N VAL A 281 -6.90 -6.14 11.71
CA VAL A 281 -8.22 -6.75 11.59
C VAL A 281 -9.20 -5.81 10.89
N PRO A 282 -10.03 -6.30 9.95
CA PRO A 282 -11.15 -5.53 9.42
C PRO A 282 -12.21 -5.35 10.50
N ILE A 283 -12.77 -4.14 10.64
CA ILE A 283 -13.74 -3.81 11.69
C ILE A 283 -15.12 -3.44 11.18
N ASN A 284 -15.28 -3.23 9.87
CA ASN A 284 -16.57 -2.93 9.26
C ASN A 284 -16.64 -3.44 7.81
N ALA A 285 -17.86 -3.48 7.25
CA ALA A 285 -18.12 -3.93 5.88
C ALA A 285 -17.56 -2.97 4.80
N TRP A 286 -17.22 -1.73 5.16
CA TRP A 286 -16.65 -0.73 4.24
C TRP A 286 -15.12 -0.80 4.16
N GLY A 287 -14.52 -1.88 4.65
CA GLY A 287 -13.08 -2.10 4.59
C GLY A 287 -12.27 -1.30 5.61
N GLY A 288 -12.92 -0.75 6.64
CA GLY A 288 -12.23 -0.12 7.77
C GLY A 288 -11.40 -1.15 8.53
N ARG A 289 -10.16 -0.81 8.88
CA ARG A 289 -9.21 -1.72 9.54
C ARG A 289 -8.61 -1.08 10.79
N LEU A 290 -8.45 -1.89 11.83
CA LEU A 290 -7.75 -1.54 13.06
C LEU A 290 -6.48 -2.38 13.16
N GLY A 291 -5.37 -1.76 13.48
CA GLY A 291 -4.09 -2.42 13.71
C GLY A 291 -3.50 -2.07 15.05
N VAL A 292 -2.80 -3.02 15.65
CA VAL A 292 -1.95 -2.81 16.84
C VAL A 292 -0.58 -3.37 16.53
N SER A 293 0.47 -2.66 16.90
CA SER A 293 1.84 -3.13 16.73
C SER A 293 2.70 -2.84 17.94
N TYR A 294 3.69 -3.71 18.14
CA TYR A 294 4.74 -3.56 19.12
C TYR A 294 6.11 -3.71 18.46
N THR A 295 6.98 -2.73 18.64
CA THR A 295 8.36 -2.77 18.16
C THR A 295 9.31 -2.70 19.36
N GLN A 296 10.38 -3.48 19.33
CA GLN A 296 11.45 -3.43 20.32
C GLN A 296 12.80 -3.51 19.62
N GLY A 297 13.72 -2.60 19.99
CA GLY A 297 15.08 -2.54 19.48
C GLY A 297 16.12 -2.49 20.60
N ARG A 298 17.26 -3.14 20.36
CA ARG A 298 18.49 -3.03 21.18
C ARG A 298 19.67 -2.89 20.25
N ILE A 299 20.53 -1.93 20.55
CA ILE A 299 21.78 -1.71 19.81
C ILE A 299 22.98 -1.63 20.77
N ASN A 300 24.11 -2.12 20.29
CA ASN A 300 25.43 -1.91 20.88
C ASN A 300 26.35 -1.43 19.77
N ILE A 301 27.05 -0.34 19.98
CA ILE A 301 28.02 0.19 19.02
C ILE A 301 29.32 -0.62 19.15
N ILE A 302 29.63 -1.38 18.13
CA ILE A 302 30.77 -2.32 18.10
C ILE A 302 31.91 -1.86 17.17
N GLN A 303 31.64 -0.85 16.33
CA GLN A 303 32.59 -0.35 15.33
C GLN A 303 32.53 1.19 15.23
N GLY A 304 33.55 1.76 14.59
CA GLY A 304 33.68 3.20 14.38
C GLY A 304 34.27 3.95 15.58
N GLN A 305 34.33 5.28 15.48
CA GLN A 305 34.97 6.17 16.46
C GLN A 305 34.30 6.14 17.85
N PHE A 306 33.06 5.70 17.95
CA PHE A 306 32.30 5.65 19.21
C PHE A 306 32.38 4.29 19.92
N ARG A 307 33.13 3.31 19.37
CA ARG A 307 33.29 1.98 19.98
C ARG A 307 33.85 2.05 21.38
N THR A 308 34.83 2.93 21.60
CA THR A 308 35.50 3.08 22.89
C THR A 308 34.64 3.72 23.99
N LEU A 309 33.50 4.31 23.60
CA LEU A 309 32.54 4.92 24.54
C LEU A 309 31.52 3.93 25.10
N ASP A 310 31.58 2.66 24.68
CA ASP A 310 30.64 1.61 25.09
C ASP A 310 29.17 2.08 24.98
N VAL A 311 28.80 2.53 23.78
CA VAL A 311 27.45 3.07 23.52
C VAL A 311 26.48 1.93 23.33
N SER A 312 25.44 1.89 24.13
CA SER A 312 24.32 1.00 23.98
C SER A 312 22.99 1.76 23.93
N GLY A 313 21.99 1.19 23.29
CA GLY A 313 20.67 1.80 23.20
C GLY A 313 19.56 0.78 23.21
N ARG A 314 18.40 1.20 23.68
CA ARG A 314 17.18 0.42 23.63
C ARG A 314 15.99 1.32 23.30
N SER A 315 15.07 0.78 22.52
CA SER A 315 13.83 1.44 22.17
C SER A 315 12.68 0.45 22.24
N ASN A 316 11.51 0.95 22.56
CA ASN A 316 10.27 0.22 22.41
C ASN A 316 9.15 1.18 22.00
N GLN A 317 8.20 0.67 21.22
CA GLN A 317 7.04 1.42 20.74
C GLN A 317 5.82 0.53 20.70
N VAL A 318 4.71 1.04 21.18
CA VAL A 318 3.37 0.50 20.93
C VAL A 318 2.64 1.47 20.01
N ALA A 319 1.99 0.98 18.98
CA ALA A 319 1.17 1.82 18.12
C ALA A 319 -0.19 1.17 17.83
N VAL A 320 -1.21 2.02 17.74
CA VAL A 320 -2.55 1.68 17.27
C VAL A 320 -2.79 2.49 16.01
N ASN A 321 -3.23 1.83 14.95
CA ASN A 321 -3.50 2.46 13.67
C ASN A 321 -4.91 2.08 13.18
N PHE A 322 -5.56 3.04 12.56
CA PHE A 322 -6.87 2.92 11.97
C PHE A 322 -6.81 3.44 10.53
N GLY A 323 -7.38 2.68 9.59
CA GLY A 323 -7.52 3.06 8.20
C GLY A 323 -8.95 2.86 7.74
N GLN A 324 -9.54 3.86 7.08
CA GLN A 324 -10.91 3.80 6.55
C GLN A 324 -10.91 4.21 5.08
N PRO A 325 -11.24 3.30 4.14
CA PRO A 325 -11.53 3.66 2.76
C PRO A 325 -12.69 4.65 2.69
N LEU A 326 -12.49 5.76 1.99
CA LEU A 326 -13.49 6.81 1.77
C LEU A 326 -14.09 6.74 0.38
N PHE A 327 -13.27 6.38 -0.61
CA PHE A 327 -13.68 6.26 -2.00
C PHE A 327 -12.93 5.12 -2.66
N VAL A 328 -13.68 4.25 -3.35
CA VAL A 328 -13.13 3.07 -4.02
C VAL A 328 -13.84 2.87 -5.36
N ASN A 329 -13.05 2.70 -6.40
CA ASN A 329 -13.50 2.16 -7.69
C ASN A 329 -12.38 1.34 -8.34
N SER A 330 -12.53 0.90 -9.58
CA SER A 330 -11.52 0.10 -10.28
C SER A 330 -10.17 0.80 -10.42
N GLY A 331 -10.15 2.14 -10.57
CA GLY A 331 -8.94 2.93 -10.77
C GLY A 331 -8.41 3.63 -9.52
N TRP A 332 -9.26 3.87 -8.51
CA TRP A 332 -8.91 4.72 -7.37
C TRP A 332 -9.25 4.08 -6.03
N LEU A 333 -8.38 4.30 -5.06
CA LEU A 333 -8.63 4.04 -3.64
C LEU A 333 -8.15 5.27 -2.85
N VAL A 334 -9.07 5.93 -2.15
CA VAL A 334 -8.78 7.02 -1.21
C VAL A 334 -9.09 6.52 0.19
N GLN A 335 -8.13 6.60 1.10
CA GLN A 335 -8.25 6.11 2.47
C GLN A 335 -7.81 7.19 3.47
N ALA A 336 -8.61 7.41 4.50
CA ALA A 336 -8.20 8.18 5.68
C ALA A 336 -7.45 7.25 6.65
N ASN A 337 -6.39 7.78 7.26
CA ASN A 337 -5.56 7.06 8.21
C ASN A 337 -5.42 7.87 9.49
N ALA A 338 -5.47 7.20 10.63
CA ALA A 338 -5.17 7.75 11.93
C ALA A 338 -4.27 6.79 12.70
N ALA A 339 -3.33 7.30 13.47
CA ALA A 339 -2.51 6.47 14.34
C ALA A 339 -2.16 7.20 15.64
N TYR A 340 -1.94 6.40 16.67
CA TYR A 340 -1.34 6.83 17.93
C TYR A 340 -0.17 5.91 18.23
N ALA A 341 0.97 6.48 18.55
CA ALA A 341 2.16 5.74 18.94
C ALA A 341 2.74 6.28 20.24
N HIS A 342 3.02 5.39 21.17
CA HIS A 342 3.75 5.65 22.39
C HIS A 342 5.12 4.99 22.31
N GLY A 343 6.19 5.76 22.40
CA GLY A 343 7.55 5.26 22.29
C GLY A 343 8.45 5.71 23.45
N VAL A 344 9.42 4.86 23.76
CA VAL A 344 10.47 5.12 24.75
C VAL A 344 11.80 4.77 24.12
N SER A 345 12.80 5.65 24.24
CA SER A 345 14.16 5.42 23.76
C SER A 345 15.16 5.81 24.84
N GLN A 346 16.20 5.02 25.01
CA GLN A 346 17.29 5.26 25.94
C GLN A 346 18.62 4.99 25.27
N THR A 347 19.61 5.85 25.53
CA THR A 347 21.01 5.65 25.12
C THR A 347 21.88 5.75 26.34
N ASP A 348 22.75 4.77 26.52
CA ASP A 348 23.71 4.70 27.62
C ASP A 348 25.14 4.80 27.05
N PHE A 349 26.03 5.54 27.71
CA PHE A 349 27.48 5.59 27.48
C PHE A 349 28.16 5.00 28.68
N ALA A 350 28.95 3.94 28.51
CA ALA A 350 29.60 3.24 29.63
C ALA A 350 28.62 2.95 30.79
N SER A 351 27.43 2.48 30.46
CA SER A 351 26.31 2.19 31.39
C SER A 351 25.67 3.41 32.06
N ILE A 352 26.07 4.64 31.72
CA ILE A 352 25.43 5.87 32.19
C ILE A 352 24.43 6.35 31.19
N SER A 353 23.17 6.53 31.60
CA SER A 353 22.11 7.03 30.70
C SER A 353 22.38 8.50 30.34
N VAL A 354 22.66 8.74 29.06
CA VAL A 354 22.91 10.08 28.52
C VAL A 354 21.67 10.66 27.83
N THR A 355 20.78 9.79 27.35
CA THR A 355 19.44 10.19 26.90
C THR A 355 18.41 9.16 27.36
N SER A 356 17.27 9.64 27.83
CA SER A 356 16.12 8.81 28.13
C SER A 356 14.87 9.60 27.76
N THR A 357 14.16 9.16 26.75
CA THR A 357 13.07 9.92 26.14
C THR A 357 11.79 9.10 26.09
N ARG A 358 10.67 9.78 26.13
CA ARG A 358 9.35 9.24 25.87
C ARG A 358 8.63 10.17 24.92
N TYR A 359 7.88 9.63 23.99
CA TYR A 359 7.03 10.44 23.13
C TYR A 359 5.65 9.80 22.95
N ASP A 360 4.68 10.68 22.74
CA ASP A 360 3.31 10.37 22.36
C ASP A 360 3.04 11.05 21.02
N LYS A 361 2.84 10.26 19.96
CA LYS A 361 2.68 10.74 18.60
C LYS A 361 1.28 10.44 18.09
N LYS A 362 0.56 11.48 17.70
CA LYS A 362 -0.74 11.40 17.02
C LYS A 362 -0.55 11.71 15.55
N THR A 363 -1.04 10.84 14.69
CA THR A 363 -0.91 10.97 13.24
C THR A 363 -2.29 10.98 12.59
N GLY A 364 -2.53 11.91 11.67
CA GLY A 364 -3.70 11.93 10.79
C GLY A 364 -3.25 12.11 9.34
N GLY A 365 -3.78 11.33 8.42
CA GLY A 365 -3.34 11.38 7.04
C GLY A 365 -4.34 10.82 6.03
N LEU A 366 -3.98 10.96 4.77
CA LEU A 366 -4.69 10.39 3.63
C LEU A 366 -3.74 9.52 2.81
N SER A 367 -4.27 8.46 2.24
CA SER A 367 -3.58 7.66 1.22
C SER A 367 -4.42 7.65 -0.04
N VAL A 368 -3.83 8.05 -1.16
CA VAL A 368 -4.49 8.07 -2.47
C VAL A 368 -3.72 7.14 -3.39
N THR A 369 -4.38 6.09 -3.84
CA THR A 369 -3.83 5.14 -4.81
C THR A 369 -4.61 5.23 -6.11
N ALA A 370 -3.90 5.53 -7.20
CA ALA A 370 -4.40 5.40 -8.57
C ALA A 370 -3.77 4.16 -9.21
N SER A 371 -4.55 3.31 -9.85
CA SER A 371 -4.03 2.10 -10.50
C SER A 371 -4.80 1.73 -11.76
N GLY A 372 -4.08 1.19 -12.73
CA GLY A 372 -4.60 0.64 -13.98
C GLY A 372 -3.92 -0.68 -14.29
N ALA A 373 -4.07 -1.17 -15.52
CA ALA A 373 -3.46 -2.43 -15.95
C ALA A 373 -1.91 -2.36 -15.95
N GLU A 374 -1.35 -1.18 -16.22
CA GLU A 374 0.08 -1.00 -16.44
C GLU A 374 0.74 -0.06 -15.41
N TYR A 375 -0.03 0.52 -14.50
CA TYR A 375 0.53 1.44 -13.50
C TYR A 375 -0.17 1.32 -12.15
N ALA A 376 0.58 1.66 -11.11
CA ALA A 376 0.06 1.92 -9.77
C ALA A 376 0.84 3.07 -9.17
N VAL A 377 0.16 4.07 -8.63
CA VAL A 377 0.74 5.24 -7.97
C VAL A 377 0.04 5.43 -6.64
N THR A 378 0.81 5.56 -5.57
CA THR A 378 0.30 5.85 -4.23
C THR A 378 1.02 7.07 -3.66
N VAL A 379 0.27 7.97 -3.06
CA VAL A 379 0.80 9.12 -2.29
C VAL A 379 0.08 9.14 -0.94
N ALA A 380 0.84 9.23 0.14
CA ALA A 380 0.33 9.14 1.50
C ALA A 380 0.90 10.24 2.40
N PRO A 381 0.39 11.49 2.34
CA PRO A 381 0.73 12.55 3.28
C PRO A 381 0.09 12.32 4.65
N ALA A 382 0.79 12.73 5.70
CA ALA A 382 0.31 12.68 7.07
C ALA A 382 0.83 13.86 7.90
N PHE A 383 -0.03 14.36 8.78
CA PHE A 383 0.31 15.34 9.81
C PHE A 383 0.54 14.61 11.14
N ASN A 384 1.58 15.00 11.86
CA ASN A 384 1.94 14.42 13.14
C ASN A 384 2.03 15.51 14.20
N ALA A 385 1.35 15.30 15.32
CA ALA A 385 1.52 16.07 16.55
C ALA A 385 2.24 15.18 17.57
N ILE A 386 3.36 15.67 18.10
CA ILE A 386 4.27 14.89 18.94
C ILE A 386 4.47 15.64 20.25
N GLU A 387 4.17 14.97 21.36
CA GLU A 387 4.55 15.36 22.71
C GLU A 387 5.76 14.52 23.12
N TRP A 388 6.88 15.18 23.38
CA TRP A 388 8.15 14.54 23.69
C TRP A 388 8.66 14.95 25.05
N HIS A 389 9.14 14.01 25.83
CA HIS A 389 9.63 14.19 27.19
C HIS A 389 11.07 13.73 27.31
N ASP A 390 11.93 14.59 27.87
CA ASP A 390 13.22 14.21 28.34
C ASP A 390 13.11 13.74 29.81
N LYS A 391 13.40 12.48 30.05
CA LYS A 391 13.31 11.89 31.40
C LYS A 391 14.53 12.19 32.27
N ILE A 392 15.65 12.65 31.68
CA ILE A 392 16.87 12.98 32.41
C ILE A 392 16.83 14.45 32.84
N LEU A 393 16.55 15.36 31.91
CA LEU A 393 16.55 16.80 32.17
C LEU A 393 15.17 17.32 32.59
N GLY A 394 14.12 16.49 32.48
CA GLY A 394 12.76 16.87 32.91
C GLY A 394 12.04 17.82 31.94
N GLY A 395 12.53 17.96 30.71
CA GLY A 395 11.94 18.85 29.71
C GLY A 395 10.77 18.20 28.95
N VAL A 396 9.76 19.00 28.58
CA VAL A 396 8.67 18.62 27.68
C VAL A 396 8.70 19.52 26.45
N ARG A 397 8.58 18.95 25.27
CA ARG A 397 8.51 19.69 24.01
C ARG A 397 7.33 19.16 23.17
N ASN A 398 6.56 20.08 22.64
CA ASN A 398 5.53 19.78 21.65
C ASN A 398 6.00 20.30 20.30
N PHE A 399 5.89 19.51 19.27
CA PHE A 399 6.23 19.91 17.91
C PHE A 399 5.39 19.15 16.89
N GLU A 400 5.36 19.69 15.69
CA GLU A 400 4.55 19.18 14.61
C GLU A 400 5.41 18.88 13.38
N THR A 401 5.02 17.85 12.63
CA THR A 401 5.67 17.52 11.36
C THR A 401 4.64 17.11 10.32
N VAL A 402 4.92 17.42 9.06
CA VAL A 402 4.26 16.78 7.92
C VAL A 402 5.22 15.76 7.35
N THR A 403 4.75 14.53 7.24
CA THR A 403 5.49 13.44 6.61
C THR A 403 4.72 12.91 5.41
N GLY A 404 5.38 12.21 4.53
CA GLY A 404 4.70 11.49 3.48
C GLY A 404 5.61 10.51 2.77
N ALA A 405 4.95 9.59 2.06
CA ALA A 405 5.59 8.65 1.17
C ALA A 405 4.86 8.66 -0.18
N ALA A 406 5.61 8.44 -1.24
CA ALA A 406 5.07 8.23 -2.57
C ALA A 406 5.77 7.04 -3.23
N ASN A 407 5.02 6.23 -3.93
CA ASN A 407 5.54 5.17 -4.76
C ASN A 407 4.75 5.07 -6.06
N ALA A 408 5.45 4.77 -7.14
CA ALA A 408 4.84 4.51 -8.43
C ALA A 408 5.54 3.35 -9.11
N SER A 409 4.77 2.52 -9.80
CA SER A 409 5.25 1.45 -10.66
C SER A 409 4.53 1.54 -11.99
N VAL A 410 5.27 1.52 -13.09
CA VAL A 410 4.74 1.65 -14.45
C VAL A 410 5.38 0.58 -15.32
N LYS A 411 4.55 -0.25 -15.95
CA LYS A 411 5.00 -1.18 -16.99
C LYS A 411 5.21 -0.40 -18.28
N LEU A 412 6.33 -0.64 -18.91
CA LEU A 412 6.71 -0.04 -20.18
C LEU A 412 6.81 -1.13 -21.26
N PRO A 413 6.78 -0.77 -22.57
CA PRO A 413 7.04 -1.73 -23.63
C PRO A 413 8.40 -2.44 -23.48
N SER A 414 8.56 -3.58 -24.13
CA SER A 414 9.84 -4.31 -24.22
C SER A 414 10.35 -4.86 -22.87
N GLU A 415 9.42 -5.37 -22.02
CA GLU A 415 9.76 -5.99 -20.74
C GLU A 415 10.43 -5.02 -19.74
N LEU A 416 10.26 -3.73 -19.96
CA LEU A 416 10.74 -2.69 -19.05
C LEU A 416 9.68 -2.34 -17.99
N SER A 417 10.13 -1.95 -16.80
CA SER A 417 9.27 -1.31 -15.81
C SER A 417 10.02 -0.21 -15.07
N LEU A 418 9.30 0.88 -14.79
CA LEU A 418 9.82 2.00 -14.03
C LEU A 418 9.25 1.95 -12.60
N SER A 419 10.13 1.98 -11.62
CA SER A 419 9.76 2.10 -10.20
C SER A 419 10.27 3.43 -9.65
N LEU A 420 9.38 4.18 -8.99
CA LEU A 420 9.68 5.42 -8.32
C LEU A 420 9.28 5.28 -6.86
N MET A 421 10.15 5.71 -5.95
CA MET A 421 9.88 5.68 -4.51
C MET A 421 10.45 6.93 -3.86
N GLY A 422 9.74 7.49 -2.90
CA GLY A 422 10.23 8.63 -2.15
C GLY A 422 9.53 8.79 -0.82
N SER A 423 10.16 9.53 0.07
CA SER A 423 9.55 9.94 1.33
C SER A 423 10.08 11.31 1.74
N TRP A 424 9.31 12.04 2.52
CA TRP A 424 9.66 13.37 3.00
C TRP A 424 9.18 13.60 4.42
N GLN A 425 9.85 14.52 5.08
CA GLN A 425 9.47 15.10 6.36
C GLN A 425 9.70 16.61 6.30
N TYR A 426 8.72 17.37 6.73
CA TYR A 426 8.85 18.80 7.00
C TYR A 426 8.52 19.06 8.46
N ALA A 427 9.40 19.74 9.18
CA ALA A 427 9.22 20.18 10.54
C ALA A 427 9.27 21.70 10.60
N TRP A 428 8.35 22.31 11.34
CA TRP A 428 8.38 23.76 11.58
C TRP A 428 9.41 24.11 12.65
N ASP A 429 9.59 23.19 13.61
CA ASP A 429 10.57 23.32 14.67
C ASP A 429 11.94 22.85 14.20
N LYS A 430 12.97 23.41 14.86
CA LYS A 430 14.37 23.02 14.68
C LYS A 430 14.91 22.30 15.90
N LEU A 431 16.01 21.60 15.71
CA LEU A 431 16.67 20.80 16.74
C LEU A 431 15.71 19.74 17.31
N LEU A 432 15.04 19.01 16.41
CA LEU A 432 14.23 17.89 16.82
C LEU A 432 15.07 16.85 17.59
N PRO A 433 14.45 16.13 18.53
CA PRO A 433 15.11 14.99 19.19
C PRO A 433 15.60 13.97 18.17
N GLY A 434 16.71 13.29 18.48
CA GLY A 434 17.34 12.34 17.57
C GLY A 434 16.42 11.23 17.08
N ASP A 435 15.48 10.79 17.90
CA ASP A 435 14.45 9.82 17.56
C ASP A 435 13.33 10.37 16.66
N GLN A 436 13.34 11.67 16.29
CA GLN A 436 12.38 12.32 15.40
C GLN A 436 13.02 12.94 14.14
N LEU A 437 14.35 12.82 13.96
CA LEU A 437 15.06 13.33 12.78
C LEU A 437 14.76 12.48 11.53
N PHE A 438 14.72 13.12 10.37
CA PHE A 438 14.69 12.43 9.07
C PHE A 438 16.12 12.04 8.66
N SER A 439 16.35 10.78 8.29
CA SER A 439 17.67 10.27 7.94
C SER A 439 17.73 9.71 6.52
N ILE A 440 18.87 9.91 5.84
CA ILE A 440 19.17 9.43 4.50
C ILE A 440 20.55 8.78 4.43
N GLY A 441 20.77 7.96 3.44
CA GLY A 441 21.94 7.10 3.21
C GLY A 441 21.62 5.64 3.47
N GLY A 442 22.25 4.76 2.72
CA GLY A 442 22.08 3.32 2.81
C GLY A 442 21.06 2.72 1.82
N PRO A 443 20.85 1.41 1.89
CA PRO A 443 20.10 0.65 0.89
C PRO A 443 18.62 1.03 0.78
N THR A 444 18.05 1.64 1.81
CA THR A 444 16.63 2.00 1.86
C THR A 444 16.34 3.43 1.39
N THR A 445 17.35 4.27 1.21
CA THR A 445 17.17 5.69 0.87
C THR A 445 18.09 6.12 -0.29
N VAL A 446 19.34 6.52 -0.03
CA VAL A 446 20.32 6.89 -1.06
C VAL A 446 21.47 5.89 -1.02
N ARG A 447 21.48 4.95 -1.95
CA ARG A 447 22.51 3.90 -2.07
C ARG A 447 23.88 4.51 -2.40
N GLY A 448 24.96 3.78 -2.12
CA GLY A 448 26.33 4.30 -2.31
C GLY A 448 26.88 5.02 -1.10
N TYR A 449 26.03 5.39 -0.13
CA TYR A 449 26.43 5.98 1.14
C TYR A 449 26.20 5.00 2.31
N PRO A 450 26.94 5.17 3.42
CA PRO A 450 26.66 4.41 4.63
C PRO A 450 25.22 4.60 5.11
N THR A 451 24.68 3.61 5.77
CA THR A 451 23.33 3.69 6.35
C THR A 451 23.25 4.83 7.36
N ASN A 452 22.22 5.68 7.24
CA ASN A 452 22.04 6.89 8.06
C ASN A 452 23.23 7.85 7.98
N ALA A 453 23.80 8.07 6.79
CA ALA A 453 24.94 8.96 6.56
C ALA A 453 24.64 10.41 6.96
N ALA A 454 23.40 10.87 6.82
CA ALA A 454 22.96 12.20 7.21
C ALA A 454 21.56 12.16 7.82
N ALA A 455 21.29 13.10 8.75
CA ALA A 455 19.96 13.29 9.32
C ALA A 455 19.70 14.79 9.56
N GLY A 456 18.42 15.17 9.58
CA GLY A 456 18.00 16.55 9.81
C GLY A 456 16.55 16.63 10.28
N ASP A 457 16.13 17.83 10.70
CA ASP A 457 14.76 18.09 11.14
C ASP A 457 13.74 17.87 10.00
N SER A 458 14.12 18.30 8.81
CA SER A 458 13.37 18.14 7.57
C SER A 458 14.22 17.43 6.52
N GLY A 459 13.59 16.79 5.54
CA GLY A 459 14.30 16.13 4.47
C GLY A 459 13.41 15.40 3.50
N TYR A 460 14.03 14.90 2.45
CA TYR A 460 13.40 14.01 1.47
C TYR A 460 14.42 13.08 0.85
N TYR A 461 13.95 11.97 0.33
CA TYR A 461 14.70 11.17 -0.65
C TYR A 461 13.76 10.72 -1.78
N PHE A 462 14.39 10.41 -2.90
CA PHE A 462 13.75 9.91 -4.10
C PHE A 462 14.65 8.84 -4.73
N ASN A 463 14.07 7.70 -5.07
CA ASN A 463 14.69 6.61 -5.80
C ASN A 463 13.96 6.41 -7.12
N MET A 464 14.71 6.21 -8.19
CA MET A 464 14.20 5.84 -9.51
C MET A 464 14.93 4.60 -9.97
N GLU A 465 14.19 3.57 -10.37
CA GLU A 465 14.73 2.31 -10.87
C GLU A 465 14.09 1.97 -12.22
N LEU A 466 14.90 1.73 -13.22
CA LEU A 466 14.45 1.20 -14.50
C LEU A 466 14.85 -0.27 -14.58
N HIS A 467 13.87 -1.12 -14.48
CA HIS A 467 13.99 -2.58 -14.49
C HIS A 467 13.83 -3.14 -15.89
N ARG A 468 14.50 -4.24 -16.15
CA ARG A 468 14.32 -5.07 -17.32
C ARG A 468 14.21 -6.54 -16.90
N ASP A 469 13.06 -7.14 -17.21
CA ASP A 469 12.88 -8.58 -17.05
C ASP A 469 13.73 -9.32 -18.09
N MET A 470 14.69 -10.08 -17.60
CA MET A 470 15.61 -10.90 -18.40
C MET A 470 15.24 -12.39 -18.34
N SER A 471 14.05 -12.74 -17.88
CA SER A 471 13.61 -14.13 -17.68
C SER A 471 13.59 -14.95 -18.97
N ALA A 472 13.48 -14.30 -20.12
CA ALA A 472 13.62 -14.94 -21.43
C ALA A 472 15.05 -15.47 -21.70
N LEU A 473 16.07 -14.83 -21.11
CA LEU A 473 17.48 -15.21 -21.25
C LEU A 473 17.93 -16.09 -20.08
N ILE A 474 17.64 -15.67 -18.86
CA ILE A 474 17.98 -16.38 -17.62
C ILE A 474 16.73 -16.38 -16.74
N LYS A 475 16.15 -17.56 -16.54
CA LYS A 475 14.90 -17.73 -15.80
C LYS A 475 14.96 -17.05 -14.43
N GLY A 476 13.99 -16.16 -14.19
CA GLY A 476 13.80 -15.46 -12.93
C GLY A 476 14.83 -14.36 -12.66
N LEU A 477 15.55 -13.88 -13.69
CA LEU A 477 16.47 -12.75 -13.58
C LEU A 477 15.76 -11.46 -13.97
N ASP A 478 15.81 -10.47 -13.06
CA ASP A 478 15.48 -9.07 -13.28
C ASP A 478 16.73 -8.23 -13.05
N THR A 479 17.00 -7.25 -13.91
CA THR A 479 18.12 -6.33 -13.78
C THR A 479 17.64 -4.90 -13.80
N TYR A 480 18.32 -4.01 -13.11
CA TYR A 480 17.92 -2.61 -13.07
C TYR A 480 19.10 -1.65 -12.97
N ILE A 481 18.89 -0.45 -13.47
CA ILE A 481 19.71 0.72 -13.20
C ILE A 481 18.94 1.65 -12.26
N PHE A 482 19.65 2.42 -11.44
CA PHE A 482 18.99 3.31 -10.51
C PHE A 482 19.66 4.67 -10.38
N LEU A 483 18.87 5.65 -9.99
CA LEU A 483 19.29 6.99 -9.58
C LEU A 483 18.62 7.29 -8.24
N ASP A 484 19.42 7.66 -7.24
CA ASP A 484 18.95 8.04 -5.92
C ASP A 484 19.39 9.46 -5.59
N SER A 485 18.51 10.24 -5.01
CA SER A 485 18.78 11.60 -4.53
C SER A 485 18.07 11.86 -3.21
N GLY A 486 18.69 12.65 -2.33
CA GLY A 486 18.05 13.05 -1.09
C GLY A 486 18.76 14.24 -0.45
N SER A 487 18.02 14.98 0.34
CA SER A 487 18.57 16.10 1.12
C SER A 487 17.95 16.09 2.53
N VAL A 488 18.75 16.45 3.49
CA VAL A 488 18.30 16.75 4.86
C VAL A 488 18.67 18.18 5.23
N TYR A 489 17.83 18.78 6.02
CA TYR A 489 17.97 20.15 6.49
C TYR A 489 17.96 20.15 8.01
N SER A 490 18.96 20.81 8.60
CA SER A 490 19.14 20.93 10.05
C SER A 490 19.71 22.30 10.40
N THR A 491 19.96 22.53 11.66
CA THR A 491 20.60 23.79 12.10
C THR A 491 22.08 23.83 11.70
N PHE A 492 22.76 22.68 11.82
CA PHE A 492 24.16 22.56 11.44
C PHE A 492 24.53 21.09 11.08
N PRO A 493 25.04 20.86 9.84
CA PRO A 493 25.09 21.79 8.71
C PRO A 493 23.68 22.11 8.19
N PRO A 494 23.46 23.31 7.61
CA PRO A 494 22.11 23.73 7.17
C PRO A 494 21.47 22.81 6.14
N LYS A 495 22.30 22.17 5.31
CA LYS A 495 21.87 21.22 4.28
C LYS A 495 22.94 20.16 4.06
N THR A 496 22.53 18.89 3.99
CA THR A 496 23.36 17.81 3.47
C THR A 496 22.59 17.13 2.33
N GLN A 497 23.24 16.98 1.18
CA GLN A 497 22.68 16.37 -0.01
C GLN A 497 23.47 15.14 -0.42
N LEU A 498 22.77 14.06 -0.73
CA LEU A 498 23.31 12.81 -1.22
C LEU A 498 22.72 12.53 -2.60
N ASP A 499 23.57 12.20 -3.56
CA ASP A 499 23.17 11.80 -4.91
C ASP A 499 24.01 10.58 -5.32
N SER A 500 23.41 9.59 -5.96
CA SER A 500 24.10 8.40 -6.43
C SER A 500 23.43 7.77 -7.64
N ALA A 501 24.16 6.94 -8.34
CA ALA A 501 23.68 6.05 -9.37
C ALA A 501 24.24 4.64 -9.18
N GLY A 502 23.64 3.67 -9.84
CA GLY A 502 24.16 2.32 -9.78
C GLY A 502 23.34 1.33 -10.58
N ILE A 503 23.71 0.08 -10.40
CA ILE A 503 23.08 -1.07 -11.06
C ILE A 503 22.72 -2.11 -10.01
N GLY A 504 21.74 -2.94 -10.32
CA GLY A 504 21.37 -4.05 -9.46
C GLY A 504 20.70 -5.17 -10.23
N LEU A 505 20.51 -6.26 -9.54
CA LEU A 505 19.80 -7.44 -10.04
C LEU A 505 19.01 -8.12 -8.93
N SER A 506 17.95 -8.80 -9.32
CA SER A 506 17.22 -9.77 -8.52
C SER A 506 17.09 -11.05 -9.31
N TRP A 507 17.51 -12.15 -8.72
CA TRP A 507 17.51 -13.45 -9.38
C TRP A 507 16.85 -14.52 -8.53
N SER A 508 15.80 -15.13 -9.06
CA SER A 508 15.06 -16.24 -8.45
C SER A 508 15.22 -17.51 -9.32
N PRO A 509 16.37 -18.20 -9.27
CA PRO A 509 16.65 -19.34 -10.14
C PRO A 509 15.71 -20.51 -9.92
N VAL A 510 15.33 -20.73 -8.67
CA VAL A 510 14.38 -21.75 -8.23
C VAL A 510 13.57 -21.19 -7.08
N LEU A 511 12.28 -21.51 -7.04
CA LEU A 511 11.53 -21.35 -5.82
C LEU A 511 12.11 -22.33 -4.78
N PRO A 512 12.43 -21.90 -3.57
CA PRO A 512 12.06 -20.66 -2.86
C PRO A 512 13.21 -19.63 -2.69
N LEU A 513 14.26 -19.65 -3.49
CA LEU A 513 15.45 -18.80 -3.32
C LEU A 513 15.40 -17.55 -4.18
N THR A 514 15.76 -16.40 -3.59
CA THR A 514 15.99 -15.14 -4.30
C THR A 514 17.33 -14.54 -3.86
N PHE A 515 18.12 -14.10 -4.83
CA PHE A 515 19.37 -13.37 -4.65
C PHE A 515 19.17 -11.94 -5.15
N GLU A 516 19.51 -10.96 -4.33
CA GLU A 516 19.49 -9.56 -4.71
C GLU A 516 20.91 -9.00 -4.54
N ALA A 517 21.37 -8.24 -5.51
CA ALA A 517 22.66 -7.57 -5.45
C ALA A 517 22.57 -6.20 -6.10
N SER A 518 23.24 -5.19 -5.53
CA SER A 518 23.35 -3.87 -6.15
C SER A 518 24.66 -3.18 -5.75
N VAL A 519 25.13 -2.29 -6.63
CA VAL A 519 26.29 -1.43 -6.38
C VAL A 519 25.85 0.02 -6.59
N GLY A 520 26.06 0.85 -5.57
CA GLY A 520 25.80 2.28 -5.62
C GLY A 520 27.09 3.08 -5.60
N ILE A 521 27.18 4.08 -6.48
CA ILE A 521 28.32 4.98 -6.63
C ILE A 521 27.86 6.38 -6.17
N PRO A 522 28.41 6.90 -5.06
CA PRO A 522 28.08 8.23 -4.57
C PRO A 522 28.71 9.32 -5.45
N TRP A 523 27.99 10.41 -5.68
CA TRP A 523 28.52 11.54 -6.46
C TRP A 523 29.09 12.64 -5.59
N ARG A 524 28.87 12.61 -4.29
CA ARG A 524 29.34 13.63 -3.35
C ARG A 524 30.08 12.97 -2.20
N VAL A 525 31.15 13.62 -1.76
CA VAL A 525 31.83 13.25 -0.52
C VAL A 525 31.20 14.05 0.63
N VAL A 526 30.61 13.36 1.60
CA VAL A 526 29.92 13.97 2.76
C VAL A 526 30.48 13.46 4.09
N ILE A 527 31.33 12.42 4.06
CA ILE A 527 31.99 11.81 5.20
C ILE A 527 33.48 11.69 4.87
N SER A 528 34.36 11.89 5.85
CA SER A 528 35.82 11.91 5.67
C SER A 528 36.36 10.64 5.01
N ASP A 529 35.93 9.48 5.43
CA ASP A 529 36.42 8.17 4.92
C ASP A 529 35.39 7.47 4.03
N GLN A 530 34.69 8.25 3.18
CA GLN A 530 33.66 7.73 2.31
C GLN A 530 34.24 6.81 1.23
N ALA A 531 33.70 5.58 1.16
CA ALA A 531 34.05 4.66 0.11
C ALA A 531 33.55 5.15 -1.27
N ASN A 532 34.28 4.81 -2.33
CA ASN A 532 33.92 5.18 -3.72
C ASN A 532 32.68 4.46 -4.23
N TYR A 533 32.28 3.36 -3.60
CA TYR A 533 31.06 2.61 -3.89
C TYR A 533 30.62 1.81 -2.67
N GLN A 534 29.35 1.44 -2.65
CA GLN A 534 28.80 0.49 -1.68
C GLN A 534 28.15 -0.67 -2.42
N PHE A 535 28.48 -1.88 -1.98
CA PHE A 535 27.85 -3.12 -2.45
C PHE A 535 26.81 -3.58 -1.44
N TYR A 536 25.64 -3.93 -1.92
CA TYR A 536 24.55 -4.51 -1.15
C TYR A 536 24.18 -5.87 -1.73
N GLY A 537 24.10 -6.88 -0.86
CA GLY A 537 23.69 -8.23 -1.22
C GLY A 537 22.67 -8.77 -0.22
N ARG A 538 21.67 -9.49 -0.72
CA ARG A 538 20.69 -10.20 0.12
C ARG A 538 20.38 -11.56 -0.49
N VAL A 539 20.28 -12.56 0.35
CA VAL A 539 19.74 -13.87 0.02
C VAL A 539 18.47 -14.08 0.83
N THR A 540 17.37 -14.40 0.15
CA THR A 540 16.08 -14.67 0.77
C THR A 540 15.64 -16.10 0.47
N PHE A 541 15.21 -16.81 1.51
CA PHE A 541 14.66 -18.16 1.43
C PHE A 541 13.21 -18.16 1.93
N ARG A 542 12.29 -18.73 1.13
CA ARG A 542 10.85 -18.83 1.39
C ARG A 542 10.40 -20.27 1.57
N PRO A 543 10.64 -20.92 2.73
CA PRO A 543 10.46 -22.36 2.90
C PRO A 543 9.02 -22.85 2.64
N LEU A 544 8.01 -22.02 2.91
CA LEU A 544 6.59 -22.38 2.73
C LEU A 544 6.13 -22.42 1.25
N LEU A 545 6.98 -22.06 0.30
CA LEU A 545 6.72 -22.30 -1.13
C LEU A 545 7.09 -23.72 -1.57
N LEU A 546 7.64 -24.54 -0.67
CA LEU A 546 7.96 -25.96 -0.91
C LEU A 546 6.85 -26.91 -0.44
N LEU A 547 5.87 -26.42 0.30
CA LEU A 547 4.70 -27.15 0.82
C LEU A 547 3.47 -26.89 -0.03
#